data_42b66a4b9ed7853d5f86f3d3f2e55fa9
#
_entry.id   42b66a4b9ed7853d5f86f3d3f2e55fa9
#
_cell.length_a   1.000
_cell.length_b   1.000
_cell.length_c   1.000
_cell.angle_alpha   90.00
_cell.angle_beta   90.00
_cell.angle_gamma   90.00
#
_symmetry.space_group_name_H-M   'P 1'
#
loop_
_entity.id
_entity.type
_entity.pdbx_description
1 polymer ?
#
loop_
_entity_poly.entity_id
_entity_poly.type
_entity_poly.pdbx_seq_one_letter_code
_entity_poly.pdbx_strand_id
1 'polypeptide(L)'
;FLTDGILDQLPQPSQIGAVRVGGLDTNKPRTRAAMTAVTALAIAPDGFTVADFATHVRHRTGTDYTVRQAAYDLRKLRGKRLVVKPGKGRRYQVPADAARTVTALTRLRDHVIEPVLAGARKPVGRPPNTYTRIDRDYDTLRADLRTLFTDLGIHTAA
;
A
#
# COMPACT_ATOMS: atom_id res chain seq x y z
N PHE A 1 -9.02 -12.52 6.02
CA PHE A 1 -8.15 -11.53 6.69
C PHE A 1 -8.35 -10.10 6.18
N LEU A 2 -8.82 -9.90 4.96
CA LEU A 2 -9.28 -8.60 4.48
C LEU A 2 -10.78 -8.51 4.72
N THR A 3 -11.22 -7.50 5.44
CA THR A 3 -12.65 -7.23 5.63
C THR A 3 -13.26 -6.92 4.27
N ASP A 4 -14.44 -7.49 3.98
CA ASP A 4 -15.16 -7.22 2.74
C ASP A 4 -15.29 -5.71 2.50
N GLY A 5 -15.00 -5.29 1.28
CA GLY A 5 -15.06 -3.88 0.87
C GLY A 5 -13.94 -2.98 1.38
N ILE A 6 -12.87 -3.52 2.02
CA ILE A 6 -11.76 -2.65 2.48
C ILE A 6 -11.08 -1.90 1.34
N LEU A 7 -10.93 -2.55 0.17
CA LEU A 7 -10.32 -1.92 -1.00
C LEU A 7 -11.14 -0.73 -1.49
N ASP A 8 -12.46 -0.82 -1.44
CA ASP A 8 -13.38 0.26 -1.82
C ASP A 8 -13.42 1.37 -0.78
N GLN A 9 -13.24 1.02 0.49
CA GLN A 9 -13.25 1.97 1.60
C GLN A 9 -11.96 2.77 1.73
N LEU A 10 -10.80 2.20 1.36
CA LEU A 10 -9.50 2.89 1.50
C LEU A 10 -9.46 4.25 0.79
N PRO A 11 -9.87 4.40 -0.48
CA PRO A 11 -9.84 5.69 -1.18
C PRO A 11 -10.91 6.67 -0.71
N GLN A 12 -11.94 6.21 -0.01
CA GLN A 12 -13.01 7.08 0.49
C GLN A 12 -12.53 8.00 1.62
N PRO A 13 -13.08 9.22 1.75
CA PRO A 13 -12.80 10.07 2.91
C PRO A 13 -13.25 9.42 4.21
N SER A 14 -12.65 9.83 5.32
CA SER A 14 -13.03 9.38 6.67
C SER A 14 -13.32 10.56 7.58
N GLN A 15 -14.10 10.34 8.62
CA GLN A 15 -14.40 11.33 9.64
C GLN A 15 -13.64 10.99 10.93
N ILE A 16 -12.93 11.95 11.49
CA ILE A 16 -12.27 11.84 12.81
C ILE A 16 -12.75 13.01 13.67
N GLY A 17 -13.70 12.75 14.58
CA GLY A 17 -14.40 13.80 15.29
C GLY A 17 -15.10 14.75 14.30
N ALA A 18 -14.85 16.04 14.41
CA ALA A 18 -15.39 17.06 13.49
C ALA A 18 -14.57 17.24 12.18
N VAL A 19 -13.44 16.52 12.02
CA VAL A 19 -12.53 16.74 10.89
C VAL A 19 -12.71 15.65 9.82
N ARG A 20 -13.01 16.08 8.59
CA ARG A 20 -12.97 15.21 7.41
C ARG A 20 -11.54 15.03 6.94
N VAL A 21 -11.14 13.79 6.73
CA VAL A 21 -9.80 13.40 6.29
C VAL A 21 -9.90 12.66 4.97
N GLY A 22 -9.04 12.97 4.01
CA GLY A 22 -9.01 12.32 2.70
C GLY A 22 -8.68 10.83 2.79
N GLY A 23 -9.06 10.07 1.77
CA GLY A 23 -8.78 8.65 1.66
C GLY A 23 -7.32 8.30 1.44
N LEU A 24 -7.04 7.00 1.47
CA LEU A 24 -5.74 6.39 1.17
C LEU A 24 -5.75 5.88 -0.27
N ASP A 25 -4.96 6.50 -1.13
CA ASP A 25 -4.73 6.02 -2.48
C ASP A 25 -3.48 5.13 -2.49
N THR A 26 -3.67 3.83 -2.55
CA THR A 26 -2.59 2.83 -2.54
C THR A 26 -1.73 2.84 -3.81
N ASN A 27 -2.15 3.56 -4.86
CA ASN A 27 -1.34 3.72 -6.06
C ASN A 27 -0.22 4.76 -5.89
N LYS A 28 -0.34 5.64 -4.91
CA LYS A 28 0.69 6.66 -4.64
C LYS A 28 1.90 6.08 -3.93
N PRO A 29 3.13 6.32 -4.43
CA PRO A 29 4.36 5.84 -3.80
C PRO A 29 4.46 6.24 -2.32
N ARG A 30 4.06 7.46 -2.00
CA ARG A 30 4.03 7.98 -0.63
C ARG A 30 3.10 7.17 0.28
N THR A 31 1.91 6.80 -0.19
CA THR A 31 0.97 5.98 0.60
C THR A 31 1.54 4.60 0.84
N ARG A 32 2.18 3.98 -0.17
CA ARG A 32 2.84 2.68 -0.02
C ARG A 32 3.96 2.73 1.01
N ALA A 33 4.82 3.75 0.93
CA ALA A 33 5.89 3.95 1.91
C ALA A 33 5.32 4.14 3.33
N ALA A 34 4.23 4.89 3.47
CA ALA A 34 3.52 5.06 4.74
C ALA A 34 2.96 3.74 5.28
N MET A 35 2.36 2.90 4.44
CA MET A 35 1.86 1.58 4.83
C MET A 35 3.00 0.64 5.27
N THR A 36 4.11 0.63 4.54
CA THR A 36 5.29 -0.16 4.93
C THR A 36 5.89 0.35 6.25
N ALA A 37 5.94 1.66 6.47
CA ALA A 37 6.39 2.23 7.75
C ALA A 37 5.48 1.79 8.92
N VAL A 38 4.15 1.74 8.70
CA VAL A 38 3.20 1.20 9.70
C VAL A 38 3.52 -0.25 10.05
N THR A 39 3.78 -1.11 9.05
CA THR A 39 4.13 -2.51 9.30
C THR A 39 5.44 -2.63 10.10
N ALA A 40 6.45 -1.85 9.76
CA ALA A 40 7.73 -1.84 10.50
C ALA A 40 7.58 -1.37 11.95
N LEU A 41 6.70 -0.38 12.18
CA LEU A 41 6.46 0.20 13.51
C LEU A 41 5.42 -0.58 14.35
N ALA A 42 4.77 -1.59 13.76
CA ALA A 42 3.79 -2.42 14.46
C ALA A 42 4.40 -3.23 15.62
N ILE A 43 5.71 -3.50 15.55
CA ILE A 43 6.44 -4.24 16.60
C ILE A 43 6.94 -3.34 17.74
N ALA A 44 6.74 -2.02 17.69
CA ALA A 44 7.18 -1.10 18.73
C ALA A 44 6.27 -1.25 19.98
N PRO A 45 6.76 -1.80 21.12
CA PRO A 45 5.91 -2.15 22.26
C PRO A 45 5.25 -0.90 22.88
N ASP A 46 5.98 0.21 22.93
CA ASP A 46 5.50 1.48 23.47
C ASP A 46 4.86 2.39 22.41
N GLY A 47 4.66 1.86 21.21
CA GLY A 47 4.22 2.64 20.06
C GLY A 47 5.30 3.60 19.54
N PHE A 48 4.93 4.47 18.61
CA PHE A 48 5.85 5.34 17.88
C PHE A 48 5.33 6.78 17.80
N THR A 49 6.23 7.72 17.57
CA THR A 49 5.91 9.14 17.39
C THR A 49 5.75 9.49 15.90
N VAL A 50 5.27 10.70 15.62
CA VAL A 50 5.23 11.26 14.25
C VAL A 50 6.64 11.33 13.64
N ALA A 51 7.65 11.64 14.47
CA ALA A 51 9.04 11.74 14.03
C ALA A 51 9.60 10.36 13.62
N ASP A 52 9.33 9.32 14.42
CA ASP A 52 9.73 7.95 14.11
C ASP A 52 9.12 7.50 12.78
N PHE A 53 7.82 7.74 12.60
CA PHE A 53 7.13 7.45 11.35
C PHE A 53 7.72 8.22 10.16
N ALA A 54 8.01 9.52 10.32
CA ALA A 54 8.63 10.32 9.27
C ALA A 54 10.00 9.77 8.88
N THR A 55 10.80 9.31 9.84
CA THR A 55 12.11 8.71 9.59
C THR A 55 12.00 7.42 8.77
N HIS A 56 11.07 6.52 9.12
CA HIS A 56 10.84 5.30 8.36
C HIS A 56 10.39 5.57 6.92
N VAL A 57 9.49 6.54 6.72
CA VAL A 57 9.03 6.91 5.37
C VAL A 57 10.18 7.52 4.55
N ARG A 58 10.97 8.45 5.12
CA ARG A 58 12.13 9.05 4.44
C ARG A 58 13.15 8.00 3.99
N HIS A 59 13.49 7.09 4.88
CA HIS A 59 14.43 6.01 4.56
C HIS A 59 13.97 5.17 3.34
N ARG A 60 12.67 5.03 3.18
CA ARG A 60 12.09 4.23 2.11
C ARG A 60 11.91 5.00 0.79
N THR A 61 11.61 6.28 0.87
CA THR A 61 11.33 7.10 -0.32
C THR A 61 12.55 7.83 -0.87
N GLY A 62 13.59 8.00 -0.05
CA GLY A 62 14.75 8.81 -0.40
C GLY A 62 14.42 10.29 -0.63
N THR A 63 13.22 10.75 -0.21
CA THR A 63 12.73 12.11 -0.45
C THR A 63 12.59 12.91 0.84
N ASP A 64 12.55 14.24 0.72
CA ASP A 64 12.24 15.15 1.84
C ASP A 64 10.78 14.98 2.31
N TYR A 65 10.60 14.03 3.20
CA TYR A 65 9.32 13.80 3.85
C TYR A 65 9.28 14.47 5.22
N THR A 66 8.46 15.49 5.35
CA THR A 66 8.40 16.32 6.54
C THR A 66 7.55 15.71 7.65
N VAL A 67 7.80 16.13 8.91
CA VAL A 67 6.96 15.75 10.07
C VAL A 67 5.51 16.23 9.88
N ARG A 68 5.28 17.35 9.20
CA ARG A 68 3.93 17.83 8.87
C ARG A 68 3.20 16.87 7.91
N GLN A 69 3.90 16.37 6.90
CA GLN A 69 3.37 15.36 5.97
C GLN A 69 3.10 14.05 6.70
N ALA A 70 3.99 13.63 7.60
CA ALA A 70 3.82 12.45 8.43
C ALA A 70 2.58 12.54 9.31
N ALA A 71 2.36 13.67 9.97
CA ALA A 71 1.17 13.93 10.79
C ALA A 71 -0.12 13.85 9.96
N TYR A 72 -0.09 14.36 8.72
CA TYR A 72 -1.22 14.28 7.80
C TYR A 72 -1.51 12.83 7.37
N ASP A 73 -0.49 12.06 7.01
CA ASP A 73 -0.65 10.68 6.60
C ASP A 73 -1.10 9.78 7.77
N LEU A 74 -0.56 9.98 8.97
CA LEU A 74 -1.03 9.31 10.19
C LEU A 74 -2.50 9.64 10.50
N ARG A 75 -2.95 10.86 10.21
CA ARG A 75 -4.36 11.20 10.34
C ARG A 75 -5.23 10.41 9.36
N LYS A 76 -4.79 10.23 8.11
CA LYS A 76 -5.49 9.37 7.14
C LYS A 76 -5.55 7.91 7.59
N LEU A 77 -4.42 7.37 8.04
CA LEU A 77 -4.31 6.00 8.56
C LEU A 77 -5.23 5.79 9.77
N ARG A 78 -5.33 6.79 10.67
CA ARG A 78 -6.28 6.77 11.79
C ARG A 78 -7.74 6.75 11.31
N GLY A 79 -8.06 7.54 10.31
CA GLY A 79 -9.40 7.55 9.71
C GLY A 79 -9.83 6.19 9.17
N LYS A 80 -8.86 5.35 8.80
CA LYS A 80 -9.06 3.96 8.35
C LYS A 80 -8.85 2.92 9.47
N ARG A 81 -8.64 3.36 10.70
CA ARG A 81 -8.36 2.49 11.86
C ARG A 81 -7.11 1.62 11.71
N LEU A 82 -6.25 1.95 10.75
CA LEU A 82 -4.97 1.25 10.55
C LEU A 82 -3.93 1.65 11.59
N VAL A 83 -4.11 2.79 12.24
CA VAL A 83 -3.30 3.29 13.35
C VAL A 83 -4.23 3.89 14.39
N VAL A 84 -3.94 3.70 15.65
CA VAL A 84 -4.66 4.32 16.77
C VAL A 84 -3.74 5.25 17.54
N LYS A 85 -4.34 6.19 18.26
CA LYS A 85 -3.64 7.09 19.16
C LYS A 85 -4.26 6.94 20.55
N PRO A 86 -3.68 6.11 21.42
CA PRO A 86 -4.23 5.89 22.75
C PRO A 86 -4.12 7.17 23.59
N GLY A 87 -5.24 7.58 24.19
CA GLY A 87 -5.27 8.71 25.11
C GLY A 87 -4.82 10.05 24.51
N LYS A 88 -4.32 10.93 25.39
CA LYS A 88 -3.82 12.27 25.03
C LYS A 88 -2.32 12.30 24.67
N GLY A 89 -1.64 11.16 24.74
CA GLY A 89 -0.20 11.03 24.46
C GLY A 89 0.19 11.41 23.04
N ARG A 90 1.52 11.51 22.79
CA ARG A 90 2.07 11.79 21.45
C ARG A 90 2.37 10.52 20.64
N ARG A 91 2.13 9.34 21.21
CA ARG A 91 2.45 8.06 20.59
C ARG A 91 1.26 7.47 19.85
N TYR A 92 1.57 6.76 18.81
CA TYR A 92 0.66 5.98 17.99
C TYR A 92 0.94 4.50 18.16
N GLN A 93 -0.04 3.67 17.93
CA GLN A 93 0.09 2.21 17.94
C GLN A 93 -0.59 1.62 16.71
N VAL A 94 -0.12 0.48 16.28
CA VAL A 94 -0.73 -0.29 15.21
C VAL A 94 -1.45 -1.49 15.85
N PRO A 95 -2.79 -1.55 15.78
CA PRO A 95 -3.52 -2.74 16.21
C PRO A 95 -3.08 -3.98 15.43
N ALA A 96 -3.07 -5.15 16.06
CA ALA A 96 -2.61 -6.39 15.43
C ALA A 96 -3.39 -6.70 14.13
N ASP A 97 -4.71 -6.48 14.14
CA ASP A 97 -5.54 -6.69 12.95
C ASP A 97 -5.22 -5.67 11.84
N ALA A 98 -4.93 -4.43 12.20
CA ALA A 98 -4.49 -3.41 11.26
C ALA A 98 -3.13 -3.77 10.64
N ALA A 99 -2.18 -4.28 11.43
CA ALA A 99 -0.89 -4.75 10.94
C ALA A 99 -1.06 -5.89 9.92
N ARG A 100 -1.92 -6.87 10.21
CA ARG A 100 -2.25 -7.96 9.28
C ARG A 100 -2.90 -7.43 8.00
N THR A 101 -3.85 -6.52 8.13
CA THR A 101 -4.53 -5.89 6.99
C THR A 101 -3.55 -5.13 6.10
N VAL A 102 -2.69 -4.29 6.66
CA VAL A 102 -1.69 -3.52 5.91
C VAL A 102 -0.71 -4.46 5.21
N THR A 103 -0.25 -5.51 5.89
CA THR A 103 0.65 -6.52 5.29
C THR A 103 -0.03 -7.25 4.14
N ALA A 104 -1.30 -7.67 4.30
CA ALA A 104 -2.04 -8.34 3.24
C ALA A 104 -2.26 -7.43 2.03
N LEU A 105 -2.63 -6.16 2.23
CA LEU A 105 -2.79 -5.17 1.17
C LEU A 105 -1.49 -4.90 0.41
N THR A 106 -0.38 -4.79 1.13
CA THR A 106 0.94 -4.59 0.51
C THR A 106 1.33 -5.80 -0.33
N ARG A 107 1.18 -7.02 0.21
CA ARG A 107 1.46 -8.26 -0.52
C ARG A 107 0.55 -8.45 -1.73
N LEU A 108 -0.75 -8.20 -1.59
CA LEU A 108 -1.70 -8.28 -2.71
C LEU A 108 -1.27 -7.33 -3.84
N ARG A 109 -0.86 -6.12 -3.49
CA ARG A 109 -0.37 -5.17 -4.48
C ARG A 109 0.91 -5.66 -5.16
N ASP A 110 1.92 -6.03 -4.37
CA ASP A 110 3.26 -6.32 -4.88
C ASP A 110 3.31 -7.66 -5.65
N HIS A 111 2.52 -8.65 -5.22
CA HIS A 111 2.54 -10.00 -5.81
C HIS A 111 1.38 -10.29 -6.78
N VAL A 112 0.35 -9.47 -6.81
CA VAL A 112 -0.80 -9.67 -7.72
C VAL A 112 -1.01 -8.47 -8.62
N ILE A 113 -1.31 -7.30 -8.04
CA ILE A 113 -1.71 -6.12 -8.82
C ILE A 113 -0.56 -5.62 -9.69
N GLU A 114 0.65 -5.49 -9.14
CA GLU A 114 1.81 -4.95 -9.87
C GLU A 114 2.26 -5.87 -11.01
N PRO A 115 2.37 -7.20 -10.84
CA PRO A 115 2.62 -8.13 -11.94
C PRO A 115 1.52 -8.12 -13.01
N VAL A 116 0.25 -8.02 -12.61
CA VAL A 116 -0.89 -7.91 -13.54
C VAL A 116 -0.78 -6.64 -14.40
N LEU A 117 -0.54 -5.50 -13.76
CA LEU A 117 -0.35 -4.21 -14.46
C LEU A 117 0.92 -4.20 -15.32
N ALA A 118 2.00 -4.84 -14.87
CA ALA A 118 3.23 -5.01 -15.65
C ALA A 118 3.01 -5.96 -16.84
N GLY A 119 2.17 -6.97 -16.67
CA GLY A 119 1.81 -7.92 -17.73
C GLY A 119 1.01 -7.28 -18.87
N ALA A 120 0.24 -6.23 -18.58
CA ALA A 120 -0.48 -5.47 -19.58
C ALA A 120 0.44 -4.57 -20.45
N ARG A 121 1.70 -4.33 -20.00
CA ARG A 121 2.69 -3.55 -20.77
C ARG A 121 3.54 -4.47 -21.62
N LYS A 122 4.02 -3.99 -22.78
CA LYS A 122 5.01 -4.73 -23.58
C LYS A 122 6.27 -4.98 -22.71
N PRO A 123 6.84 -6.19 -22.74
CA PRO A 123 8.07 -6.45 -22.01
C PRO A 123 9.17 -5.53 -22.53
N VAL A 124 9.79 -4.76 -21.64
CA VAL A 124 10.92 -3.91 -21.93
C VAL A 124 12.17 -4.64 -21.46
N GLY A 125 12.99 -5.10 -22.41
CA GLY A 125 14.27 -5.70 -22.11
C GLY A 125 14.46 -7.13 -22.67
N ARG A 126 15.70 -7.63 -22.57
CA ARG A 126 16.07 -8.98 -22.97
C ARG A 126 15.53 -9.98 -21.93
N PRO A 127 14.97 -11.14 -22.36
CA PRO A 127 14.54 -12.15 -21.40
C PRO A 127 15.72 -12.61 -20.53
N PRO A 128 15.47 -12.95 -19.25
CA PRO A 128 16.50 -13.41 -18.34
C PRO A 128 17.17 -14.69 -18.86
N ASN A 129 18.47 -14.84 -18.63
CA ASN A 129 19.24 -16.00 -19.10
C ASN A 129 18.81 -17.32 -18.45
N THR A 130 18.12 -17.28 -17.34
CA THR A 130 17.56 -18.44 -16.63
C THR A 130 16.07 -18.24 -16.43
N TYR A 131 15.28 -19.03 -17.13
CA TYR A 131 13.83 -19.02 -17.06
C TYR A 131 13.38 -20.01 -15.98
N THR A 132 12.86 -19.50 -14.87
CA THR A 132 12.35 -20.33 -13.77
C THR A 132 10.91 -20.79 -14.04
N ARG A 133 10.40 -21.72 -13.23
CA ARG A 133 8.99 -22.13 -13.29
C ARG A 133 8.07 -20.92 -12.99
N ILE A 134 8.44 -20.09 -12.03
CA ILE A 134 7.68 -18.90 -11.65
C ILE A 134 7.60 -17.92 -12.83
N ASP A 135 8.68 -17.73 -13.59
CA ASP A 135 8.67 -16.84 -14.76
C ASP A 135 7.69 -17.34 -15.82
N ARG A 136 7.62 -18.66 -16.05
CA ARG A 136 6.65 -19.28 -16.96
C ARG A 136 5.21 -19.10 -16.51
N ASP A 137 4.95 -19.28 -15.20
CA ASP A 137 3.62 -19.10 -14.62
C ASP A 137 3.17 -17.62 -14.77
N TYR A 138 4.08 -16.66 -14.59
CA TYR A 138 3.80 -15.24 -14.83
C TYR A 138 3.55 -14.92 -16.31
N ASP A 139 4.30 -15.51 -17.24
CA ASP A 139 4.06 -15.28 -18.67
C ASP A 139 2.73 -15.87 -19.14
N THR A 140 2.34 -17.02 -18.61
CA THR A 140 1.01 -17.60 -18.83
C THR A 140 -0.08 -16.67 -18.32
N LEU A 141 0.03 -16.21 -17.07
CA LEU A 141 -0.90 -15.25 -16.49
C LEU A 141 -1.01 -13.96 -17.31
N ARG A 142 0.11 -13.45 -17.81
CA ARG A 142 0.15 -12.26 -18.70
C ARG A 142 -0.60 -12.49 -20.01
N ALA A 143 -0.44 -13.67 -20.62
CA ALA A 143 -1.13 -14.02 -21.85
C ALA A 143 -2.63 -14.09 -21.62
N ASP A 144 -3.06 -14.77 -20.56
CA ASP A 144 -4.48 -14.93 -20.20
C ASP A 144 -5.12 -13.56 -19.90
N LEU A 145 -4.43 -12.68 -19.17
CA LEU A 145 -4.93 -11.33 -18.89
C LEU A 145 -5.05 -10.46 -20.14
N ARG A 146 -4.13 -10.58 -21.10
CA ARG A 146 -4.26 -9.86 -22.39
C ARG A 146 -5.46 -10.34 -23.16
N THR A 147 -5.69 -11.65 -23.21
CA THR A 147 -6.87 -12.24 -23.84
C THR A 147 -8.14 -11.70 -23.17
N LEU A 148 -8.22 -11.76 -21.85
CA LEU A 148 -9.35 -11.24 -21.09
C LEU A 148 -9.60 -9.74 -21.35
N PHE A 149 -8.55 -8.91 -21.36
CA PHE A 149 -8.71 -7.48 -21.65
C PHE A 149 -9.20 -7.23 -23.09
N THR A 150 -8.69 -8.00 -24.06
CA THR A 150 -9.16 -7.94 -25.45
C THR A 150 -10.64 -8.33 -25.54
N ASP A 151 -11.05 -9.41 -24.89
CA ASP A 151 -12.43 -9.88 -24.87
C ASP A 151 -13.38 -8.89 -24.19
N LEU A 152 -12.89 -8.15 -23.19
CA LEU A 152 -13.62 -7.05 -22.53
C LEU A 152 -13.59 -5.74 -23.29
N GLY A 153 -12.94 -5.66 -24.47
CA GLY A 153 -12.79 -4.42 -25.24
C GLY A 153 -11.88 -3.39 -24.58
N ILE A 154 -11.04 -3.78 -23.63
CA ILE A 154 -10.09 -2.91 -22.94
C ILE A 154 -8.79 -2.86 -23.73
N HIS A 155 -8.56 -1.79 -24.46
CA HIS A 155 -7.31 -1.59 -25.19
C HIS A 155 -6.26 -0.99 -24.24
N THR A 156 -5.24 -1.75 -23.90
CA THR A 156 -4.06 -1.23 -23.17
C THR A 156 -3.22 -0.40 -24.14
N ALA A 157 -2.99 0.86 -23.81
CA ALA A 157 -2.09 1.71 -24.60
C ALA A 157 -0.70 1.07 -24.71
N ALA A 158 -0.18 1.02 -25.92
CA ALA A 158 1.10 0.42 -26.27
C ALA A 158 2.29 1.20 -25.70
#